data_0120a0cfeda48a2af0f9c30d48bc6751
#
_entry.id   0120a0cfeda48a2af0f9c30d48bc6751
#
_cell.length_a   1.000
_cell.length_b   1.000
_cell.length_c   1.000
_cell.angle_alpha   90.00
_cell.angle_beta   90.00
_cell.angle_gamma   90.00
#
_symmetry.space_group_name_H-M   'P 1'
#
loop_
_entity.id
_entity.type
_entity.pdbx_description
1 polymer ?
#
loop_
_entity_poly.entity_id
_entity_poly.type
_entity_poly.pdbx_seq_one_letter_code
_entity_poly.pdbx_strand_id
1 'polypeptide(L)'
;MTGRSVIVTGANSGIGRAAAHALAGAGARVVLAVRDLDKGRAAAAAMQGETEVRELDLASLSSVREFAAGWDGELDLLINNAGVMVPPLTRTTDGFELQFATNHLGHFALTNLLLEHISGRVVTVSSTGHRIGRIDFDDLNWERKSYKAWRAYGQSKLANLLFTAELQRRLSAAGSAVLATAAHPGYAATNLQFHSQRRSMDLISMLGNRLLAQDEDGGALPTLYAAVADLPGDSFAGPGGFMEQRGAPKLVGRSAAAKDAAVARRLWDVSEELTGVRFPLGAAAAA
;
A
#
# COMPACT_ATOMS: atom_id res chain seq x y z
N MET A 1 9.64 3.93 18.85
CA MET A 1 8.52 4.61 18.17
C MET A 1 7.67 5.47 19.12
N THR A 2 8.11 5.60 20.36
CA THR A 2 7.39 6.36 21.41
C THR A 2 7.01 7.77 20.96
N GLY A 3 5.76 8.16 21.15
CA GLY A 3 5.22 9.47 20.78
C GLY A 3 4.97 9.69 19.28
N ARG A 4 5.18 8.68 18.43
CA ARG A 4 4.91 8.76 17.00
C ARG A 4 3.49 8.37 16.67
N SER A 5 2.84 9.12 15.79
CA SER A 5 1.52 8.81 15.23
C SER A 5 1.64 8.06 13.91
N VAL A 6 0.94 6.94 13.79
CA VAL A 6 1.04 6.05 12.64
C VAL A 6 -0.34 5.67 12.14
N ILE A 7 -0.58 5.73 10.83
CA ILE A 7 -1.75 5.14 10.17
C ILE A 7 -1.30 3.89 9.40
N VAL A 8 -2.01 2.76 9.60
CA VAL A 8 -1.83 1.54 8.81
C VAL A 8 -3.15 1.18 8.15
N THR A 9 -3.20 1.20 6.81
CA THR A 9 -4.41 0.79 6.08
C THR A 9 -4.51 -0.74 6.02
N GLY A 10 -5.72 -1.28 6.18
CA GLY A 10 -5.97 -2.72 6.18
C GLY A 10 -5.33 -3.47 7.36
N ALA A 11 -5.23 -2.82 8.51
CA ALA A 11 -4.55 -3.33 9.71
C ALA A 11 -5.37 -4.34 10.53
N ASN A 12 -6.53 -4.79 10.03
CA ASN A 12 -7.36 -5.79 10.71
C ASN A 12 -6.93 -7.25 10.48
N SER A 13 -6.01 -7.50 9.55
CA SER A 13 -5.55 -8.86 9.23
C SER A 13 -4.19 -8.86 8.55
N GLY A 14 -3.55 -10.03 8.47
CA GLY A 14 -2.35 -10.26 7.68
C GLY A 14 -1.19 -9.33 8.06
N ILE A 15 -0.44 -8.96 7.05
CA ILE A 15 0.77 -8.13 7.16
C ILE A 15 0.48 -6.77 7.79
N GLY A 16 -0.66 -6.16 7.48
CA GLY A 16 -1.07 -4.87 8.06
C GLY A 16 -1.28 -4.98 9.56
N ARG A 17 -1.91 -6.06 10.03
CA ARG A 17 -2.09 -6.34 11.46
C ARG A 17 -0.75 -6.56 12.15
N ALA A 18 0.13 -7.37 11.57
CA ALA A 18 1.45 -7.64 12.12
C ALA A 18 2.31 -6.36 12.20
N ALA A 19 2.27 -5.52 11.16
CA ALA A 19 2.97 -4.24 11.18
C ALA A 19 2.42 -3.28 12.24
N ALA A 20 1.08 -3.16 12.33
CA ALA A 20 0.42 -2.34 13.34
C ALA A 20 0.75 -2.81 14.78
N HIS A 21 0.70 -4.13 15.01
CA HIS A 21 1.06 -4.74 16.29
C HIS A 21 2.51 -4.42 16.71
N ALA A 22 3.46 -4.59 15.79
CA ALA A 22 4.87 -4.30 16.05
C ALA A 22 5.12 -2.81 16.35
N LEU A 23 4.45 -1.91 15.64
CA LEU A 23 4.59 -0.46 15.84
C LEU A 23 3.95 0.00 17.15
N ALA A 24 2.76 -0.52 17.49
CA ALA A 24 2.10 -0.24 18.76
C ALA A 24 2.94 -0.76 19.94
N GLY A 25 3.44 -2.01 19.85
CA GLY A 25 4.35 -2.58 20.83
C GLY A 25 5.67 -1.81 20.99
N ALA A 26 6.10 -1.09 19.95
CA ALA A 26 7.26 -0.19 19.99
C ALA A 26 6.92 1.22 20.54
N GLY A 27 5.70 1.45 21.04
CA GLY A 27 5.26 2.68 21.69
C GLY A 27 4.69 3.75 20.75
N ALA A 28 4.34 3.42 19.51
CA ALA A 28 3.61 4.33 18.63
C ALA A 28 2.11 4.33 18.96
N ARG A 29 1.44 5.47 18.75
CA ARG A 29 -0.02 5.53 18.62
C ARG A 29 -0.37 5.08 17.20
N VAL A 30 -1.06 3.95 17.07
CA VAL A 30 -1.38 3.35 15.77
C VAL A 30 -2.87 3.43 15.46
N VAL A 31 -3.21 4.09 14.38
CA VAL A 31 -4.56 4.08 13.82
C VAL A 31 -4.70 2.94 12.82
N LEU A 32 -5.56 1.98 13.14
CA LEU A 32 -5.99 0.90 12.27
C LEU A 32 -7.07 1.43 11.33
N ALA A 33 -6.69 1.81 10.13
CA ALA A 33 -7.62 2.30 9.10
C ALA A 33 -8.18 1.10 8.33
N VAL A 34 -9.45 0.74 8.58
CA VAL A 34 -10.06 -0.52 8.15
C VAL A 34 -11.48 -0.33 7.67
N ARG A 35 -11.93 -1.15 6.71
CA ARG A 35 -13.30 -1.14 6.20
C ARG A 35 -14.29 -1.80 7.17
N ASP A 36 -13.86 -2.84 7.87
CA ASP A 36 -14.67 -3.62 8.82
C ASP A 36 -14.23 -3.26 10.25
N LEU A 37 -15.02 -2.39 10.90
CA LEU A 37 -14.72 -1.89 12.23
C LEU A 37 -14.70 -2.99 13.31
N ASP A 38 -15.53 -4.02 13.18
CA ASP A 38 -15.58 -5.10 14.18
C ASP A 38 -14.32 -5.95 14.12
N LYS A 39 -13.85 -6.30 12.91
CA LYS A 39 -12.55 -6.95 12.74
C LYS A 39 -11.41 -6.04 13.17
N GLY A 40 -11.51 -4.73 12.91
CA GLY A 40 -10.54 -3.74 13.38
C GLY A 40 -10.45 -3.71 14.91
N ARG A 41 -11.57 -3.62 15.59
CA ARG A 41 -11.63 -3.64 17.07
C ARG A 41 -11.09 -4.94 17.66
N ALA A 42 -11.44 -6.08 17.06
CA ALA A 42 -10.89 -7.37 17.47
C ALA A 42 -9.37 -7.45 17.30
N ALA A 43 -8.84 -6.91 16.21
CA ALA A 43 -7.39 -6.85 15.98
C ALA A 43 -6.71 -5.91 16.99
N ALA A 44 -7.24 -4.72 17.21
CA ALA A 44 -6.70 -3.73 18.14
C ALA A 44 -6.69 -4.26 19.59
N ALA A 45 -7.74 -4.95 20.02
CA ALA A 45 -7.84 -5.55 21.37
C ALA A 45 -6.75 -6.61 21.65
N ALA A 46 -6.17 -7.20 20.60
CA ALA A 46 -5.06 -8.15 20.72
C ALA A 46 -3.67 -7.49 20.70
N MET A 47 -3.59 -6.17 20.51
CA MET A 47 -2.34 -5.42 20.44
C MET A 47 -1.95 -4.84 21.79
N GLN A 48 -0.66 -4.75 22.05
CA GLN A 48 -0.13 -3.98 23.17
C GLN A 48 0.22 -2.55 22.68
N GLY A 49 -0.10 -1.56 23.48
CA GLY A 49 0.19 -0.16 23.15
C GLY A 49 -1.08 0.64 22.80
N GLU A 50 -0.89 1.86 22.33
CA GLU A 50 -1.98 2.78 22.02
C GLU A 50 -2.49 2.53 20.60
N THR A 51 -3.76 2.11 20.50
CA THR A 51 -4.42 1.83 19.21
C THR A 51 -5.77 2.52 19.11
N GLU A 52 -6.09 2.95 17.90
CA GLU A 52 -7.39 3.52 17.54
C GLU A 52 -7.88 2.83 16.26
N VAL A 53 -9.19 2.60 16.14
CA VAL A 53 -9.78 2.02 14.93
C VAL A 53 -10.66 3.05 14.26
N ARG A 54 -10.37 3.31 12.98
CA ARG A 54 -11.16 4.24 12.14
C ARG A 54 -11.61 3.55 10.86
N GLU A 55 -12.81 3.90 10.43
CA GLU A 55 -13.37 3.39 9.18
C GLU A 55 -12.66 3.99 7.97
N LEU A 56 -12.26 3.13 7.02
CA LEU A 56 -11.71 3.53 5.73
C LEU A 56 -11.99 2.46 4.69
N ASP A 57 -12.81 2.78 3.70
CA ASP A 57 -12.93 1.99 2.47
C ASP A 57 -12.19 2.66 1.31
N LEU A 58 -11.03 2.10 0.97
CA LEU A 58 -10.20 2.59 -0.14
C LEU A 58 -10.83 2.36 -1.53
N ALA A 59 -11.91 1.58 -1.62
CA ALA A 59 -12.69 1.42 -2.83
C ALA A 59 -13.74 2.53 -3.02
N SER A 60 -13.83 3.48 -2.09
CA SER A 60 -14.75 4.62 -2.11
C SER A 60 -13.99 5.92 -1.86
N LEU A 61 -13.95 6.80 -2.86
CA LEU A 61 -13.28 8.10 -2.73
C LEU A 61 -13.97 9.01 -1.70
N SER A 62 -15.28 8.85 -1.47
CA SER A 62 -15.98 9.58 -0.40
C SER A 62 -15.47 9.15 0.97
N SER A 63 -15.37 7.83 1.23
CA SER A 63 -14.81 7.31 2.48
C SER A 63 -13.37 7.78 2.72
N VAL A 64 -12.55 7.82 1.66
CA VAL A 64 -11.18 8.33 1.76
C VAL A 64 -11.16 9.81 2.14
N ARG A 65 -12.04 10.64 1.57
CA ARG A 65 -12.15 12.07 1.90
C ARG A 65 -12.66 12.28 3.33
N GLU A 66 -13.67 11.53 3.74
CA GLU A 66 -14.22 11.59 5.10
C GLU A 66 -13.16 11.21 6.14
N PHE A 67 -12.40 10.14 5.89
CA PHE A 67 -11.30 9.71 6.75
C PHE A 67 -10.24 10.82 6.90
N ALA A 68 -9.79 11.38 5.77
CA ALA A 68 -8.77 12.42 5.76
C ALA A 68 -9.28 13.73 6.42
N ALA A 69 -10.51 14.14 6.16
CA ALA A 69 -11.12 15.32 6.79
C ALA A 69 -11.30 15.18 8.31
N GLY A 70 -11.44 13.95 8.80
CA GLY A 70 -11.48 13.63 10.23
C GLY A 70 -10.10 13.48 10.88
N TRP A 71 -9.02 13.70 10.15
CA TRP A 71 -7.67 13.65 10.73
C TRP A 71 -7.28 15.01 11.29
N ASP A 72 -6.75 14.99 12.49
CA ASP A 72 -6.24 16.18 13.17
C ASP A 72 -4.85 15.89 13.78
N GLY A 73 -3.97 16.88 13.72
CA GLY A 73 -2.62 16.78 14.26
C GLY A 73 -1.57 16.19 13.31
N GLU A 74 -0.39 15.94 13.85
CA GLU A 74 0.78 15.46 13.12
C GLU A 74 0.71 13.95 12.87
N LEU A 75 1.19 13.52 11.71
CA LEU A 75 1.30 12.13 11.29
C LEU A 75 2.75 11.80 10.93
N ASP A 76 3.42 11.00 11.74
CA ASP A 76 4.80 10.63 11.47
C ASP A 76 4.94 9.58 10.37
N LEU A 77 3.96 8.67 10.24
CA LEU A 77 4.08 7.54 9.33
C LEU A 77 2.73 7.12 8.76
N LEU A 78 2.63 7.11 7.43
CA LEU A 78 1.51 6.52 6.72
C LEU A 78 1.96 5.22 6.04
N ILE A 79 1.32 4.09 6.36
CA ILE A 79 1.55 2.80 5.70
C ILE A 79 0.35 2.44 4.82
N ASN A 80 0.51 2.64 3.53
CA ASN A 80 -0.41 2.24 2.46
C ASN A 80 -0.28 0.73 2.22
N ASN A 81 -0.87 -0.07 3.11
CA ASN A 81 -0.71 -1.52 3.11
C ASN A 81 -1.92 -2.26 2.51
N ALA A 82 -3.13 -1.77 2.71
CA ALA A 82 -4.34 -2.43 2.24
C ALA A 82 -4.28 -2.84 0.76
N GLY A 83 -4.95 -3.92 0.42
CA GLY A 83 -5.01 -4.33 -0.96
C GLY A 83 -5.89 -5.55 -1.18
N VAL A 84 -6.37 -5.68 -2.40
CA VAL A 84 -7.11 -6.85 -2.88
C VAL A 84 -6.31 -7.52 -4.00
N MET A 85 -6.43 -8.83 -4.10
CA MET A 85 -5.69 -9.63 -5.08
C MET A 85 -6.59 -10.59 -5.82
N VAL A 86 -6.59 -10.46 -7.14
CA VAL A 86 -7.19 -11.41 -8.09
C VAL A 86 -8.69 -11.69 -7.87
N PRO A 87 -9.53 -10.71 -7.46
CA PRO A 87 -10.98 -10.90 -7.45
C PRO A 87 -11.52 -10.98 -8.89
N PRO A 88 -12.73 -11.48 -9.08
CA PRO A 88 -13.49 -11.27 -10.33
C PRO A 88 -13.57 -9.78 -10.67
N LEU A 89 -13.82 -9.46 -11.96
CA LEU A 89 -14.03 -8.07 -12.36
C LEU A 89 -15.18 -7.47 -11.54
N THR A 90 -14.85 -6.48 -10.75
CA THR A 90 -15.79 -5.74 -9.92
C THR A 90 -15.51 -4.25 -10.10
N ARG A 91 -16.57 -3.45 -10.16
CA ARG A 91 -16.51 -1.99 -10.20
C ARG A 91 -16.79 -1.42 -8.81
N THR A 92 -16.05 -0.37 -8.46
CA THR A 92 -16.35 0.41 -7.27
C THR A 92 -17.56 1.33 -7.52
N THR A 93 -18.07 1.97 -6.49
CA THR A 93 -19.12 3.00 -6.61
C THR A 93 -18.68 4.18 -7.46
N ASP A 94 -17.38 4.46 -7.51
CA ASP A 94 -16.78 5.51 -8.34
C ASP A 94 -16.52 5.02 -9.79
N GLY A 95 -16.89 3.76 -10.15
CA GLY A 95 -16.78 3.20 -11.49
C GLY A 95 -15.43 2.56 -11.83
N PHE A 96 -14.45 2.54 -10.91
CA PHE A 96 -13.12 2.01 -11.17
C PHE A 96 -13.02 0.49 -11.01
N GLU A 97 -12.04 -0.13 -11.67
CA GLU A 97 -11.68 -1.53 -11.43
C GLU A 97 -11.17 -1.68 -9.98
N LEU A 98 -11.70 -2.68 -9.28
CA LEU A 98 -11.54 -2.81 -7.83
C LEU A 98 -10.08 -2.87 -7.35
N GLN A 99 -9.19 -3.58 -8.08
CA GLN A 99 -7.79 -3.68 -7.68
C GLN A 99 -7.04 -2.38 -7.92
N PHE A 100 -7.30 -1.71 -9.04
CA PHE A 100 -6.69 -0.41 -9.33
C PHE A 100 -7.20 0.67 -8.37
N ALA A 101 -8.50 0.66 -8.07
CA ALA A 101 -9.09 1.56 -7.09
C ALA A 101 -8.50 1.37 -5.68
N THR A 102 -8.64 0.17 -5.12
CA THR A 102 -8.25 -0.09 -3.73
C THR A 102 -6.74 -0.03 -3.52
N ASN A 103 -5.95 -0.64 -4.42
CA ASN A 103 -4.52 -0.77 -4.23
C ASN A 103 -3.76 0.51 -4.56
N HIS A 104 -4.30 1.33 -5.48
CA HIS A 104 -3.61 2.53 -5.97
C HIS A 104 -4.40 3.83 -5.77
N LEU A 105 -5.56 4.02 -6.42
CA LEU A 105 -6.26 5.32 -6.41
C LEU A 105 -6.69 5.76 -5.01
N GLY A 106 -7.21 4.84 -4.20
CA GLY A 106 -7.58 5.13 -2.81
C GLY A 106 -6.38 5.57 -1.97
N HIS A 107 -5.24 4.89 -2.11
CA HIS A 107 -4.00 5.28 -1.42
C HIS A 107 -3.39 6.56 -1.98
N PHE A 108 -3.49 6.79 -3.29
CA PHE A 108 -3.09 8.04 -3.92
C PHE A 108 -3.87 9.22 -3.32
N ALA A 109 -5.20 9.11 -3.26
CA ALA A 109 -6.06 10.13 -2.70
C ALA A 109 -5.78 10.33 -1.21
N LEU A 110 -5.73 9.25 -0.42
CA LEU A 110 -5.45 9.30 1.02
C LEU A 110 -4.13 10.00 1.31
N THR A 111 -3.07 9.61 0.61
CA THR A 111 -1.74 10.18 0.82
C THR A 111 -1.72 11.69 0.54
N ASN A 112 -2.29 12.12 -0.59
CA ASN A 112 -2.28 13.54 -0.94
C ASN A 112 -3.18 14.39 -0.03
N LEU A 113 -4.30 13.84 0.45
CA LEU A 113 -5.19 14.52 1.39
C LEU A 113 -4.57 14.67 2.80
N LEU A 114 -3.73 13.72 3.20
CA LEU A 114 -3.05 13.76 4.51
C LEU A 114 -1.66 14.39 4.45
N LEU A 115 -1.14 14.74 3.27
CA LEU A 115 0.28 15.05 3.08
C LEU A 115 0.76 16.24 3.90
N GLU A 116 -0.08 17.25 4.11
CA GLU A 116 0.26 18.42 4.94
C GLU A 116 0.38 18.08 6.44
N HIS A 117 -0.19 16.95 6.86
CA HIS A 117 -0.05 16.42 8.23
C HIS A 117 1.17 15.51 8.38
N ILE A 118 1.71 14.97 7.26
CA ILE A 118 2.80 13.98 7.31
C ILE A 118 4.14 14.69 7.51
N SER A 119 4.84 14.32 8.58
CA SER A 119 6.16 14.88 8.90
C SER A 119 7.33 13.93 8.64
N GLY A 120 7.08 12.62 8.59
CA GLY A 120 8.15 11.64 8.50
C GLY A 120 8.17 10.84 7.20
N ARG A 121 7.28 9.84 7.04
CA ARG A 121 7.38 8.89 5.92
C ARG A 121 6.06 8.35 5.43
N VAL A 122 6.00 8.10 4.11
CA VAL A 122 4.95 7.30 3.46
C VAL A 122 5.56 5.99 2.98
N VAL A 123 5.00 4.84 3.40
CA VAL A 123 5.40 3.51 2.93
C VAL A 123 4.29 2.92 2.09
N THR A 124 4.57 2.54 0.86
CA THR A 124 3.57 1.94 -0.04
C THR A 124 3.88 0.46 -0.30
N VAL A 125 2.92 -0.42 0.03
CA VAL A 125 3.10 -1.86 -0.14
C VAL A 125 2.79 -2.26 -1.58
N SER A 126 3.83 -2.75 -2.27
CA SER A 126 3.76 -3.34 -3.60
C SER A 126 3.82 -4.88 -3.52
N SER A 127 4.26 -5.53 -4.57
CA SER A 127 4.41 -6.98 -4.70
C SER A 127 5.43 -7.32 -5.79
N THR A 128 5.99 -8.51 -5.77
CA THR A 128 6.72 -9.09 -6.92
C THR A 128 5.84 -9.15 -8.18
N GLY A 129 4.51 -9.15 -8.00
CA GLY A 129 3.53 -9.02 -9.09
C GLY A 129 3.68 -7.78 -9.97
N HIS A 130 4.37 -6.71 -9.50
CA HIS A 130 4.67 -5.55 -10.34
C HIS A 130 5.48 -5.91 -11.59
N ARG A 131 6.26 -7.01 -11.56
CA ARG A 131 7.11 -7.46 -12.67
C ARG A 131 6.31 -7.90 -13.91
N ILE A 132 5.06 -8.34 -13.73
CA ILE A 132 4.13 -8.69 -14.80
C ILE A 132 3.15 -7.55 -15.12
N GLY A 133 3.24 -6.44 -14.38
CA GLY A 133 2.40 -5.26 -14.55
C GLY A 133 2.77 -4.46 -15.79
N ARG A 134 1.75 -3.82 -16.35
CA ARG A 134 1.87 -2.78 -17.38
C ARG A 134 0.77 -1.75 -17.12
N ILE A 135 1.11 -0.47 -17.16
CA ILE A 135 0.11 0.60 -17.11
C ILE A 135 -0.46 0.77 -18.51
N ASP A 136 -1.72 0.45 -18.65
CA ASP A 136 -2.44 0.61 -19.92
C ASP A 136 -3.34 1.84 -19.82
N PHE A 137 -2.80 2.99 -20.20
CA PHE A 137 -3.51 4.27 -20.09
C PHE A 137 -4.78 4.34 -20.98
N ASP A 138 -4.89 3.51 -22.00
CA ASP A 138 -6.06 3.49 -22.86
C ASP A 138 -7.21 2.68 -22.27
N ASP A 139 -6.92 1.83 -21.27
CA ASP A 139 -7.91 0.97 -20.63
C ASP A 139 -7.52 0.53 -19.21
N LEU A 140 -7.27 1.52 -18.33
CA LEU A 140 -6.90 1.30 -16.92
C LEU A 140 -7.94 0.47 -16.18
N ASN A 141 -9.21 0.67 -16.53
CA ASN A 141 -10.35 0.07 -15.87
C ASN A 141 -10.83 -1.24 -16.51
N TRP A 142 -10.14 -1.78 -17.53
CA TRP A 142 -10.56 -3.04 -18.19
C TRP A 142 -11.98 -2.97 -18.76
N GLU A 143 -12.30 -1.92 -19.51
CA GLU A 143 -13.60 -1.71 -20.13
C GLU A 143 -13.67 -2.28 -21.54
N ARG A 144 -12.52 -2.30 -22.23
CA ARG A 144 -12.44 -2.63 -23.66
C ARG A 144 -11.90 -4.03 -23.92
N LYS A 145 -11.07 -4.56 -23.04
CA LYS A 145 -10.41 -5.87 -23.17
C LYS A 145 -10.90 -6.87 -22.15
N SER A 146 -10.74 -8.17 -22.46
CA SER A 146 -11.05 -9.24 -21.52
C SER A 146 -10.28 -9.11 -20.23
N TYR A 147 -10.97 -9.13 -19.10
CA TYR A 147 -10.37 -9.01 -17.77
C TYR A 147 -9.44 -10.17 -17.47
N LYS A 148 -8.25 -9.84 -17.02
CA LYS A 148 -7.25 -10.80 -16.54
C LYS A 148 -6.80 -10.39 -15.15
N ALA A 149 -7.38 -10.99 -14.12
CA ALA A 149 -7.24 -10.57 -12.73
C ALA A 149 -5.77 -10.44 -12.27
N TRP A 150 -4.88 -11.37 -12.69
CA TRP A 150 -3.45 -11.27 -12.39
C TRP A 150 -2.76 -10.09 -13.08
N ARG A 151 -3.19 -9.72 -14.29
CA ARG A 151 -2.63 -8.54 -14.97
C ARG A 151 -3.13 -7.23 -14.33
N ALA A 152 -4.40 -7.20 -13.92
CA ALA A 152 -4.96 -6.07 -13.17
C ALA A 152 -4.26 -5.91 -11.81
N TYR A 153 -3.99 -7.02 -11.12
CA TYR A 153 -3.17 -6.99 -9.91
C TYR A 153 -1.76 -6.47 -10.18
N GLY A 154 -1.07 -7.01 -11.20
CA GLY A 154 0.26 -6.54 -11.61
C GLY A 154 0.28 -5.05 -11.96
N GLN A 155 -0.74 -4.56 -12.69
CA GLN A 155 -0.92 -3.14 -12.98
C GLN A 155 -1.01 -2.30 -11.71
N SER A 156 -1.87 -2.69 -10.76
CA SER A 156 -2.03 -1.96 -9.49
C SER A 156 -0.75 -1.92 -8.65
N LYS A 157 0.02 -3.03 -8.64
CA LYS A 157 1.28 -3.11 -7.87
C LYS A 157 2.45 -2.39 -8.56
N LEU A 158 2.46 -2.34 -9.88
CA LEU A 158 3.36 -1.47 -10.64
C LEU A 158 3.02 0.01 -10.40
N ALA A 159 1.74 0.36 -10.40
CA ALA A 159 1.28 1.71 -10.10
C ALA A 159 1.76 2.19 -8.72
N ASN A 160 1.79 1.31 -7.72
CA ASN A 160 2.29 1.64 -6.38
C ASN A 160 3.79 2.01 -6.38
N LEU A 161 4.62 1.34 -7.17
CA LEU A 161 6.05 1.71 -7.27
C LEU A 161 6.27 3.01 -8.05
N LEU A 162 5.52 3.21 -9.13
CA LEU A 162 5.55 4.46 -9.91
C LEU A 162 5.06 5.65 -9.08
N PHE A 163 3.99 5.44 -8.29
CA PHE A 163 3.50 6.42 -7.32
C PHE A 163 4.56 6.79 -6.29
N THR A 164 5.24 5.80 -5.69
CA THR A 164 6.30 6.05 -4.69
C THR A 164 7.43 6.89 -5.29
N ALA A 165 7.89 6.55 -6.50
CA ALA A 165 8.95 7.26 -7.19
C ALA A 165 8.56 8.71 -7.51
N GLU A 166 7.36 8.93 -8.05
CA GLU A 166 6.90 10.27 -8.40
C GLU A 166 6.56 11.10 -7.15
N LEU A 167 5.99 10.49 -6.09
CA LEU A 167 5.79 11.15 -4.80
C LEU A 167 7.11 11.65 -4.23
N GLN A 168 8.14 10.80 -4.19
CA GLN A 168 9.46 11.23 -3.70
C GLN A 168 10.03 12.38 -4.52
N ARG A 169 9.93 12.32 -5.85
CA ARG A 169 10.38 13.39 -6.73
C ARG A 169 9.67 14.72 -6.43
N ARG A 170 8.34 14.66 -6.23
CA ARG A 170 7.53 15.87 -5.92
C ARG A 170 7.84 16.41 -4.53
N LEU A 171 8.00 15.54 -3.53
CA LEU A 171 8.42 15.93 -2.18
C LEU A 171 9.77 16.64 -2.20
N SER A 172 10.76 16.08 -2.91
CA SER A 172 12.08 16.68 -3.04
C SER A 172 12.01 18.05 -3.77
N ALA A 173 11.20 18.17 -4.82
CA ALA A 173 11.01 19.43 -5.53
C ALA A 173 10.30 20.50 -4.69
N ALA A 174 9.47 20.09 -3.74
CA ALA A 174 8.81 20.98 -2.78
C ALA A 174 9.70 21.30 -1.55
N GLY A 175 10.91 20.77 -1.46
CA GLY A 175 11.78 20.95 -0.29
C GLY A 175 11.29 20.24 0.96
N SER A 176 10.38 19.28 0.83
CA SER A 176 9.84 18.52 1.96
C SER A 176 10.86 17.52 2.51
N ALA A 177 10.91 17.39 3.83
CA ALA A 177 11.71 16.38 4.52
C ALA A 177 11.03 14.98 4.54
N VAL A 178 9.77 14.89 4.14
CA VAL A 178 9.02 13.63 4.07
C VAL A 178 9.64 12.68 3.05
N LEU A 179 9.77 11.42 3.42
CA LEU A 179 10.28 10.38 2.53
C LEU A 179 9.16 9.47 2.05
N ALA A 180 9.19 9.11 0.76
CA ALA A 180 8.35 8.07 0.19
C ALA A 180 9.19 6.81 -0.06
N THR A 181 8.79 5.67 0.50
CA THR A 181 9.44 4.37 0.32
C THR A 181 8.43 3.31 -0.06
N ALA A 182 8.90 2.18 -0.56
CA ALA A 182 8.04 1.06 -0.90
C ALA A 182 8.56 -0.24 -0.28
N ALA A 183 7.66 -1.21 -0.10
CA ALA A 183 8.01 -2.54 0.36
C ALA A 183 7.20 -3.61 -0.38
N HIS A 184 7.72 -4.85 -0.42
CA HIS A 184 6.90 -6.02 -0.73
C HIS A 184 7.16 -7.13 0.29
N PRO A 185 6.12 -7.88 0.65
CA PRO A 185 6.20 -8.86 1.74
C PRO A 185 6.87 -10.18 1.33
N GLY A 186 7.29 -10.35 0.08
CA GLY A 186 7.65 -11.65 -0.44
C GLY A 186 6.41 -12.51 -0.70
N TYR A 187 6.53 -13.82 -0.49
CA TYR A 187 5.42 -14.76 -0.54
C TYR A 187 4.91 -15.02 0.88
N ALA A 188 3.93 -14.24 1.30
CA ALA A 188 3.28 -14.42 2.59
C ALA A 188 1.93 -15.13 2.41
N ALA A 189 1.66 -16.15 3.24
CA ALA A 189 0.34 -16.77 3.35
C ALA A 189 -0.58 -15.81 4.11
N THR A 190 -1.01 -14.76 3.45
CA THR A 190 -2.02 -13.87 4.01
C THR A 190 -3.40 -14.39 3.67
N ASN A 191 -4.40 -14.09 4.53
CA ASN A 191 -5.83 -14.31 4.27
C ASN A 191 -6.36 -13.45 3.10
N LEU A 192 -5.54 -13.21 2.07
CA LEU A 192 -5.97 -12.69 0.79
C LEU A 192 -6.94 -13.73 0.23
N GLN A 193 -8.24 -13.47 0.38
CA GLN A 193 -9.31 -14.36 -0.01
C GLN A 193 -9.18 -14.68 -1.49
N PHE A 194 -8.62 -15.86 -1.79
CA PHE A 194 -8.70 -16.43 -3.12
C PHE A 194 -10.16 -16.77 -3.41
N HIS A 195 -10.85 -15.92 -4.13
CA HIS A 195 -12.17 -16.21 -4.66
C HIS A 195 -12.05 -17.04 -5.95
N SER A 196 -11.25 -18.12 -5.93
CA SER A 196 -11.19 -19.02 -7.09
C SER A 196 -12.28 -20.08 -6.97
N GLN A 197 -13.12 -20.17 -7.98
CA GLN A 197 -14.22 -21.14 -8.07
C GLN A 197 -13.79 -22.58 -8.41
N ARG A 198 -12.50 -22.94 -8.25
CA ARG A 198 -11.98 -24.30 -8.57
C ARG A 198 -11.45 -25.00 -7.33
N ARG A 199 -12.32 -25.75 -6.67
CA ARG A 199 -12.04 -26.58 -5.46
C ARG A 199 -10.88 -27.60 -5.60
N SER A 200 -10.47 -27.99 -6.79
CA SER A 200 -9.45 -29.04 -6.99
C SER A 200 -8.00 -28.52 -6.99
N MET A 201 -7.77 -27.22 -7.20
CA MET A 201 -6.44 -26.61 -7.08
C MET A 201 -6.10 -26.14 -5.66
N ASP A 202 -7.11 -26.07 -4.79
CA ASP A 202 -6.96 -25.56 -3.42
C ASP A 202 -6.14 -26.49 -2.52
N LEU A 203 -6.20 -27.81 -2.72
CA LEU A 203 -5.50 -28.77 -1.85
C LEU A 203 -3.98 -28.81 -2.07
N ILE A 204 -3.55 -28.71 -3.32
CA ILE A 204 -2.10 -28.73 -3.68
C ILE A 204 -1.48 -27.36 -3.34
N SER A 205 -2.23 -26.26 -3.53
CA SER A 205 -1.80 -24.93 -3.13
C SER A 205 -1.76 -24.78 -1.60
N MET A 206 -2.65 -25.42 -0.87
CA MET A 206 -2.68 -25.40 0.60
C MET A 206 -1.47 -26.11 1.25
N LEU A 207 -1.02 -27.24 0.69
CA LEU A 207 0.18 -27.93 1.17
C LEU A 207 1.48 -27.17 0.79
N GLY A 208 1.54 -26.62 -0.41
CA GLY A 208 2.68 -25.82 -0.88
C GLY A 208 2.78 -24.48 -0.12
N ASN A 209 1.67 -23.84 0.19
CA ASN A 209 1.61 -22.61 0.98
C ASN A 209 2.16 -22.75 2.40
N ARG A 210 1.95 -23.90 3.04
CA ARG A 210 2.37 -24.12 4.43
C ARG A 210 3.87 -24.29 4.61
N LEU A 211 4.61 -24.63 3.54
CA LEU A 211 6.06 -24.87 3.56
C LEU A 211 6.87 -23.70 2.98
N LEU A 212 6.27 -22.87 2.12
CA LEU A 212 6.99 -21.83 1.38
C LEU A 212 6.59 -20.40 1.77
N ALA A 213 5.40 -20.19 2.31
CA ALA A 213 4.94 -18.88 2.72
C ALA A 213 5.51 -18.47 4.08
N GLN A 214 5.88 -17.20 4.23
CA GLN A 214 6.15 -16.60 5.53
C GLN A 214 4.86 -16.46 6.32
N ASP A 215 4.96 -16.48 7.65
CA ASP A 215 3.90 -15.99 8.52
C ASP A 215 3.65 -14.48 8.34
N GLU A 216 2.63 -13.95 8.97
CA GLU A 216 2.27 -12.54 8.86
C GLU A 216 3.39 -11.63 9.40
N ASP A 217 4.08 -12.05 10.46
CA ASP A 217 5.15 -11.30 11.10
C ASP A 217 6.37 -11.20 10.16
N GLY A 218 6.82 -12.33 9.59
CA GLY A 218 7.88 -12.33 8.59
C GLY A 218 7.55 -11.49 7.36
N GLY A 219 6.28 -11.56 6.90
CA GLY A 219 5.78 -10.75 5.79
C GLY A 219 5.73 -9.25 6.09
N ALA A 220 5.58 -8.86 7.37
CA ALA A 220 5.58 -7.46 7.78
C ALA A 220 6.99 -6.84 7.85
N LEU A 221 8.05 -7.65 8.01
CA LEU A 221 9.42 -7.13 8.20
C LEU A 221 9.88 -6.17 7.10
N PRO A 222 9.67 -6.41 5.78
CA PRO A 222 10.07 -5.45 4.77
C PRO A 222 9.34 -4.11 4.89
N THR A 223 8.05 -4.13 5.25
CA THR A 223 7.26 -2.91 5.47
C THR A 223 7.79 -2.14 6.68
N LEU A 224 8.07 -2.83 7.78
CA LEU A 224 8.66 -2.21 8.98
C LEU A 224 10.06 -1.66 8.68
N TYR A 225 10.89 -2.40 7.94
CA TYR A 225 12.21 -1.93 7.53
C TYR A 225 12.12 -0.66 6.65
N ALA A 226 11.21 -0.65 5.67
CA ALA A 226 10.96 0.54 4.86
C ALA A 226 10.42 1.72 5.69
N ALA A 227 9.72 1.44 6.81
CA ALA A 227 9.13 2.46 7.67
C ALA A 227 10.15 3.12 8.61
N VAL A 228 11.09 2.35 9.19
CA VAL A 228 11.90 2.84 10.32
C VAL A 228 13.41 2.89 10.07
N ALA A 229 13.92 2.17 9.06
CA ALA A 229 15.35 2.19 8.78
C ALA A 229 15.77 3.51 8.11
N ASP A 230 17.03 3.88 8.31
CA ASP A 230 17.61 5.03 7.61
C ASP A 230 17.86 4.68 6.13
N LEU A 231 16.90 5.05 5.31
CA LEU A 231 16.86 4.74 3.88
C LEU A 231 16.62 6.02 3.08
N PRO A 232 17.25 6.16 1.91
CA PRO A 232 16.91 7.25 1.01
C PRO A 232 15.47 7.11 0.50
N GLY A 233 14.88 8.23 0.12
CA GLY A 233 13.58 8.23 -0.56
C GLY A 233 13.62 7.40 -1.84
N ASP A 234 12.46 6.92 -2.27
CA ASP A 234 12.27 5.98 -3.39
C ASP A 234 12.94 4.60 -3.19
N SER A 235 13.34 4.25 -1.97
CA SER A 235 13.83 2.90 -1.64
C SER A 235 12.74 1.86 -1.77
N PHE A 236 13.12 0.65 -2.20
CA PHE A 236 12.22 -0.51 -2.27
C PHE A 236 12.78 -1.67 -1.44
N ALA A 237 12.07 -2.06 -0.40
CA ALA A 237 12.44 -3.12 0.52
C ALA A 237 11.72 -4.44 0.21
N GLY A 238 12.40 -5.53 0.39
CA GLY A 238 11.85 -6.88 0.24
C GLY A 238 12.64 -7.91 1.04
N PRO A 239 12.19 -9.17 1.11
CA PRO A 239 12.93 -10.24 1.74
C PRO A 239 14.25 -10.52 1.03
N GLY A 240 15.31 -10.79 1.80
CA GLY A 240 16.67 -10.98 1.30
C GLY A 240 16.99 -12.38 0.81
N GLY A 241 16.14 -13.37 1.03
CA GLY A 241 16.37 -14.74 0.67
C GLY A 241 16.09 -15.09 -0.79
N PHE A 242 16.03 -16.39 -1.08
CA PHE A 242 15.88 -16.89 -2.44
C PHE A 242 14.64 -16.34 -3.14
N MET A 243 14.83 -15.76 -4.33
CA MET A 243 13.81 -15.13 -5.16
C MET A 243 12.94 -14.07 -4.41
N GLU A 244 13.48 -13.45 -3.38
CA GLU A 244 12.78 -12.46 -2.57
C GLU A 244 11.49 -13.01 -1.92
N GLN A 245 11.44 -14.31 -1.64
CA GLN A 245 10.23 -14.95 -1.09
C GLN A 245 10.15 -14.85 0.42
N ARG A 246 11.30 -14.95 1.13
CA ARG A 246 11.40 -14.91 2.59
C ARG A 246 12.79 -14.46 3.03
N GLY A 247 12.95 -14.17 4.33
CA GLY A 247 14.23 -13.84 4.96
C GLY A 247 14.28 -12.41 5.48
N ALA A 248 15.40 -12.04 6.09
CA ALA A 248 15.61 -10.70 6.61
C ALA A 248 15.39 -9.62 5.54
N PRO A 249 14.79 -8.47 5.87
CA PRO A 249 14.52 -7.43 4.90
C PRO A 249 15.82 -6.77 4.42
N LYS A 250 15.83 -6.41 3.14
CA LYS A 250 16.89 -5.60 2.53
C LYS A 250 16.35 -4.75 1.40
N LEU A 251 17.14 -3.85 0.87
CA LEU A 251 16.83 -3.17 -0.40
C LEU A 251 16.89 -4.17 -1.55
N VAL A 252 15.88 -4.12 -2.42
CA VAL A 252 15.71 -5.03 -3.56
C VAL A 252 15.51 -4.25 -4.86
N GLY A 253 15.72 -4.94 -5.97
CA GLY A 253 15.53 -4.35 -7.30
C GLY A 253 14.07 -4.32 -7.74
N ARG A 254 13.73 -3.31 -8.55
CA ARG A 254 12.43 -3.22 -9.23
C ARG A 254 12.58 -3.38 -10.74
N SER A 255 11.47 -3.69 -11.43
CA SER A 255 11.47 -3.84 -12.90
C SER A 255 11.83 -2.52 -13.62
N ALA A 256 12.26 -2.62 -14.87
CA ALA A 256 12.51 -1.43 -15.69
C ALA A 256 11.27 -0.54 -15.82
N ALA A 257 10.08 -1.16 -15.97
CA ALA A 257 8.80 -0.44 -16.01
C ALA A 257 8.53 0.38 -14.73
N ALA A 258 8.98 -0.09 -13.56
CA ALA A 258 8.82 0.62 -12.30
C ALA A 258 9.85 1.76 -12.09
N LYS A 259 10.77 1.94 -13.04
CA LYS A 259 11.77 3.03 -13.07
C LYS A 259 11.48 4.06 -14.15
N ASP A 260 10.41 3.88 -14.92
CA ASP A 260 10.05 4.78 -16.01
C ASP A 260 9.43 6.07 -15.46
N ALA A 261 10.22 7.13 -15.40
CA ALA A 261 9.81 8.42 -14.87
C ALA A 261 8.74 9.12 -15.74
N ALA A 262 8.68 8.83 -17.03
CA ALA A 262 7.65 9.41 -17.91
C ALA A 262 6.29 8.74 -17.62
N VAL A 263 6.28 7.42 -17.48
CA VAL A 263 5.10 6.66 -17.08
C VAL A 263 4.65 7.06 -15.67
N ALA A 264 5.58 7.26 -14.73
CA ALA A 264 5.25 7.68 -13.36
C ALA A 264 4.55 9.04 -13.33
N ARG A 265 5.07 10.04 -14.06
CA ARG A 265 4.44 11.37 -14.18
C ARG A 265 3.05 11.27 -14.80
N ARG A 266 2.92 10.56 -15.93
CA ARG A 266 1.62 10.39 -16.60
C ARG A 266 0.60 9.68 -15.71
N LEU A 267 1.04 8.65 -14.96
CA LEU A 267 0.17 7.96 -14.02
C LEU A 267 -0.28 8.88 -12.89
N TRP A 268 0.61 9.74 -12.40
CA TRP A 268 0.27 10.74 -11.39
C TRP A 268 -0.83 11.69 -11.90
N ASP A 269 -0.63 12.28 -13.07
CA ASP A 269 -1.58 13.24 -13.66
C ASP A 269 -2.96 12.58 -13.88
N VAL A 270 -3.00 11.36 -14.40
CA VAL A 270 -4.23 10.58 -14.56
C VAL A 270 -4.85 10.24 -13.21
N SER A 271 -4.05 9.92 -12.17
CA SER A 271 -4.58 9.65 -10.83
C SER A 271 -5.17 10.90 -10.18
N GLU A 272 -4.58 12.09 -10.40
CA GLU A 272 -5.19 13.36 -10.00
C GLU A 272 -6.53 13.62 -10.69
N GLU A 273 -6.61 13.34 -12.00
CA GLU A 273 -7.84 13.47 -12.76
C GLU A 273 -8.94 12.52 -12.26
N LEU A 274 -8.62 11.22 -12.11
CA LEU A 274 -9.57 10.20 -11.69
C LEU A 274 -10.05 10.39 -10.26
N THR A 275 -9.18 10.83 -9.35
CA THR A 275 -9.54 11.01 -7.94
C THR A 275 -10.06 12.41 -7.62
N GLY A 276 -9.77 13.39 -8.46
CA GLY A 276 -10.01 14.81 -8.18
C GLY A 276 -9.18 15.33 -7.00
N VAL A 277 -8.10 14.63 -6.61
CA VAL A 277 -7.20 15.02 -5.52
C VAL A 277 -5.84 15.39 -6.11
N ARG A 278 -5.33 16.56 -5.76
CA ARG A 278 -4.07 17.08 -6.26
C ARG A 278 -2.98 17.05 -5.19
N PHE A 279 -1.73 17.07 -5.64
CA PHE A 279 -0.59 17.25 -4.76
C PHE A 279 -0.67 18.62 -4.06
N PRO A 280 -0.68 18.65 -2.69
CA PRO A 280 -0.98 19.90 -1.97
C PRO A 280 0.24 20.82 -1.81
N LEU A 281 1.47 20.28 -1.83
CA LEU A 281 2.67 21.08 -1.61
C LEU A 281 3.07 21.79 -2.91
N GLY A 282 3.16 23.11 -2.88
CA GLY A 282 3.69 23.91 -4.00
C GLY A 282 5.18 23.57 -4.26
N ALA A 283 5.69 23.95 -5.45
CA ALA A 283 7.14 23.96 -5.65
C ALA A 283 7.75 24.96 -4.65
N ALA A 284 8.87 24.54 -3.99
CA ALA A 284 9.62 25.48 -3.16
C ALA A 284 9.93 26.72 -3.99
N ALA A 285 9.61 27.91 -3.47
CA ALA A 285 10.02 29.14 -4.09
C ALA A 285 11.54 29.09 -4.23
N ALA A 286 12.04 29.27 -5.46
CA ALA A 286 13.46 29.33 -5.71
C ALA A 286 14.00 30.52 -4.90
N ALA A 287 14.77 30.19 -3.84
CA ALA A 287 15.44 31.16 -2.99
C ALA A 287 16.69 31.73 -3.67
#